data_a82cb35175112922df593b3a6a994ba7
#
_entry.id   a82cb35175112922df593b3a6a994ba7
#
_cell.length_a   1.000
_cell.length_b   1.000
_cell.length_c   1.000
_cell.angle_alpha   90.00
_cell.angle_beta   90.00
_cell.angle_gamma   90.00
#
_symmetry.space_group_name_H-M   'P 1'
#
loop_
_entity.id
_entity.type
_entity.pdbx_description
1 polymer ?
#
loop_
_entity_poly.entity_id
_entity_poly.type
_entity_poly.pdbx_seq_one_letter_code
_entity_poly.pdbx_strand_id
1 'polypeptide(L)'
;TRPDCRRSSVGRSEVEFTPNPRKSFSRDGGEYMFLGKRPGVASWLTPKAVGEYLGSVVATERRGFRLSGSARLNPGDGICFVSSEGIVGTNVNRVEGGIIEPNRMDGIKLGMEAYRNYDHQFTQSVERSRIRRAIDAVCRVKLSASAIEATYTDSEGESVTITRNVALDQSKSADKMRAVAQEQMAKSGDSIFRVTGVEVEGAEWFATAKLLAEIRREALSLLASHRAEITPEHDIRSDSGEAIYPERRLSPQHNVVNSLARKFYTKHGVEHIVEGLDSWRSTHGERVMESSYCIRREIGECLKKGTKLRDR
;
A
#
# COMPACT_ATOMS: atom_id res chain seq x y z
N THR A 1 -6.01 17.22 -12.29
CA THR A 1 -5.20 16.32 -13.16
C THR A 1 -4.68 17.14 -14.32
N ARG A 2 -3.38 17.12 -14.55
CA ARG A 2 -2.79 17.77 -15.73
C ARG A 2 -3.28 17.04 -16.97
N PRO A 3 -3.78 17.74 -18.01
CA PRO A 3 -4.33 17.10 -19.21
C PRO A 3 -3.29 16.33 -20.04
N ASP A 4 -2.01 16.57 -19.79
CA ASP A 4 -0.85 15.93 -20.41
C ASP A 4 -0.35 14.68 -19.65
N CYS A 5 -0.87 14.43 -18.46
CA CYS A 5 -0.49 13.26 -17.65
C CYS A 5 -1.47 12.11 -17.89
N ARG A 6 -1.03 11.05 -18.55
CA ARG A 6 -1.76 9.79 -18.67
C ARG A 6 -1.45 8.87 -17.48
N ARG A 7 -2.40 7.99 -17.18
CA ARG A 7 -2.15 6.93 -16.20
C ARG A 7 -1.07 5.99 -16.72
N SER A 8 -0.09 5.68 -15.89
CA SER A 8 0.99 4.74 -16.24
C SER A 8 0.56 3.27 -16.15
N SER A 9 -0.62 2.98 -15.64
CA SER A 9 -1.15 1.63 -15.49
C SER A 9 -2.66 1.63 -15.51
N VAL A 10 -3.25 0.55 -16.02
CA VAL A 10 -4.70 0.32 -16.09
C VAL A 10 -5.22 -0.44 -14.87
N GLY A 11 -6.53 -0.47 -14.71
CA GLY A 11 -7.22 -1.17 -13.63
C GLY A 11 -7.26 -0.39 -12.32
N ARG A 12 -7.94 -0.98 -11.34
CA ARG A 12 -8.11 -0.42 -9.98
C ARG A 12 -7.72 -1.46 -8.94
N SER A 13 -7.07 -0.99 -7.87
CA SER A 13 -6.79 -1.84 -6.73
C SER A 13 -8.00 -1.88 -5.82
N GLU A 14 -8.38 -3.08 -5.41
CA GLU A 14 -9.44 -3.35 -4.44
C GLU A 14 -8.78 -3.74 -3.13
N VAL A 15 -9.24 -3.16 -2.05
CA VAL A 15 -8.81 -3.45 -0.69
C VAL A 15 -10.05 -3.66 0.18
N GLU A 16 -9.96 -4.56 1.15
CA GLU A 16 -11.06 -4.92 2.05
C GLU A 16 -11.05 -4.07 3.33
N PHE A 17 -10.20 -3.04 3.39
CA PHE A 17 -10.09 -2.11 4.52
C PHE A 17 -9.99 -0.67 4.02
N THR A 18 -10.31 0.28 4.89
CA THR A 18 -10.09 1.70 4.61
C THR A 18 -8.66 2.07 5.02
N PRO A 19 -7.77 2.46 4.08
CA PRO A 19 -6.41 2.86 4.41
C PRO A 19 -6.39 4.04 5.39
N ASN A 20 -5.63 3.89 6.48
CA ASN A 20 -5.41 4.96 7.46
C ASN A 20 -3.95 4.94 7.93
N PRO A 21 -3.09 5.81 7.38
CA PRO A 21 -1.67 5.84 7.75
C PRO A 21 -1.42 6.23 9.21
N ARG A 22 -2.37 6.89 9.87
CA ARG A 22 -2.25 7.24 11.31
C ARG A 22 -2.35 6.03 12.23
N LYS A 23 -2.92 4.90 11.73
CA LYS A 23 -3.04 3.64 12.46
C LYS A 23 -1.85 2.70 12.27
N SER A 24 -0.88 3.09 11.45
CA SER A 24 0.41 2.40 11.31
C SER A 24 1.46 3.05 12.20
N PHE A 25 2.71 2.57 12.12
CA PHE A 25 3.80 3.14 12.89
C PHE A 25 3.97 4.64 12.61
N SER A 26 3.84 5.48 13.63
CA SER A 26 4.03 6.92 13.54
C SER A 26 4.69 7.46 14.80
N ARG A 27 5.64 8.38 14.61
CA ARG A 27 6.29 9.16 15.66
C ARG A 27 5.83 10.63 15.63
N ASP A 28 4.57 10.86 15.32
CA ASP A 28 4.03 12.18 15.07
C ASP A 28 4.51 12.71 13.69
N GLY A 29 3.81 12.27 12.65
CA GLY A 29 4.15 12.54 11.25
C GLY A 29 4.12 14.02 10.90
N GLY A 30 5.10 14.44 10.13
CA GLY A 30 5.22 15.79 9.61
C GLY A 30 5.56 15.82 8.12
N GLU A 31 5.56 17.00 7.56
CA GLU A 31 5.94 17.24 6.16
C GLU A 31 7.46 17.11 5.93
N TYR A 32 8.23 16.90 6.99
CA TYR A 32 9.68 16.82 6.94
C TYR A 32 10.28 18.05 6.25
N MET A 33 11.11 17.83 5.24
CA MET A 33 11.75 18.85 4.43
C MET A 33 10.96 19.20 3.16
N PHE A 34 9.77 18.66 2.98
CA PHE A 34 9.01 18.83 1.73
C PHE A 34 8.70 20.29 1.40
N LEU A 35 8.38 21.10 2.40
CA LEU A 35 8.15 22.54 2.26
C LEU A 35 9.34 23.38 2.76
N GLY A 36 10.54 22.82 2.74
CA GLY A 36 11.77 23.45 3.23
C GLY A 36 12.13 23.06 4.67
N LYS A 37 13.20 23.67 5.21
CA LYS A 37 13.70 23.37 6.55
C LYS A 37 12.77 23.95 7.62
N ARG A 38 12.05 23.10 8.33
CA ARG A 38 11.18 23.47 9.46
C ARG A 38 11.73 22.91 10.77
N PRO A 39 11.51 23.58 11.93
CA PRO A 39 11.78 23.01 13.24
C PRO A 39 10.74 21.91 13.55
N GLY A 40 11.04 21.06 14.53
CA GLY A 40 10.09 20.05 15.01
C GLY A 40 10.02 18.79 14.15
N VAL A 41 11.09 18.43 13.43
CA VAL A 41 11.13 17.21 12.58
C VAL A 41 11.35 15.94 13.36
N ALA A 42 11.91 16.05 14.59
CA ALA A 42 12.20 14.89 15.43
C ALA A 42 11.20 14.75 16.57
N SER A 43 10.84 13.52 16.89
CA SER A 43 10.12 13.22 18.13
C SER A 43 11.14 13.10 19.27
N TRP A 44 11.04 13.99 20.26
CA TRP A 44 11.91 14.00 21.45
C TRP A 44 11.39 13.11 22.58
N LEU A 45 10.13 12.70 22.49
CA LEU A 45 9.47 11.94 23.57
C LEU A 45 9.86 10.47 23.57
N THR A 46 9.96 9.87 22.38
CA THR A 46 10.20 8.44 22.25
C THR A 46 10.65 8.06 20.85
N PRO A 47 11.54 7.05 20.71
CA PRO A 47 11.80 6.41 19.44
C PRO A 47 10.69 5.45 18.99
N LYS A 48 9.72 5.15 19.89
CA LYS A 48 8.58 4.25 19.63
C LYS A 48 7.43 5.00 18.95
N ALA A 49 6.52 4.26 18.34
CA ALA A 49 5.26 4.82 17.85
C ALA A 49 4.42 5.34 18.99
N VAL A 50 3.93 6.58 18.87
CA VAL A 50 2.93 7.16 19.78
C VAL A 50 1.54 6.85 19.25
N GLY A 51 1.29 7.01 17.95
CA GLY A 51 0.05 6.63 17.29
C GLY A 51 -1.02 7.71 17.29
N GLU A 52 -2.28 7.28 17.31
CA GLU A 52 -3.47 8.11 17.18
C GLU A 52 -3.88 8.71 18.52
N TYR A 53 -4.04 10.03 18.60
CA TYR A 53 -4.53 10.69 19.82
C TYR A 53 -5.96 10.30 20.17
N LEU A 54 -6.19 9.89 21.40
CA LEU A 54 -7.47 9.39 21.91
C LEU A 54 -8.17 10.37 22.86
N GLY A 55 -7.48 11.40 23.32
CA GLY A 55 -7.93 12.31 24.37
C GLY A 55 -7.08 12.17 25.64
N SER A 56 -7.55 12.81 26.70
CA SER A 56 -6.87 12.77 28.01
C SER A 56 -7.65 11.90 29.01
N VAL A 57 -6.95 11.36 30.00
CA VAL A 57 -7.57 10.62 31.10
C VAL A 57 -8.40 11.58 31.97
N VAL A 58 -9.71 11.41 31.98
CA VAL A 58 -10.65 12.28 32.73
C VAL A 58 -11.14 11.64 34.04
N ALA A 59 -11.00 10.34 34.19
CA ALA A 59 -11.29 9.62 35.44
C ALA A 59 -10.45 8.35 35.54
N THR A 60 -10.05 8.00 36.74
CA THR A 60 -9.41 6.72 37.07
C THR A 60 -10.25 5.96 38.08
N GLU A 61 -10.43 4.67 37.85
CA GLU A 61 -11.17 3.74 38.69
C GLU A 61 -10.25 2.60 39.18
N ARG A 62 -10.70 1.75 40.07
CA ARG A 62 -9.87 0.66 40.62
C ARG A 62 -9.28 -0.25 39.54
N ARG A 63 -10.00 -0.51 38.43
CA ARG A 63 -9.60 -1.43 37.37
C ARG A 63 -9.60 -0.80 35.96
N GLY A 64 -9.81 0.51 35.88
CA GLY A 64 -9.94 1.13 34.59
C GLY A 64 -9.83 2.66 34.61
N PHE A 65 -10.00 3.26 33.48
CA PHE A 65 -9.98 4.72 33.29
C PHE A 65 -10.97 5.13 32.21
N ARG A 66 -11.26 6.45 32.15
CA ARG A 66 -12.07 7.08 31.11
C ARG A 66 -11.25 8.11 30.36
N LEU A 67 -11.51 8.23 29.06
CA LEU A 67 -10.91 9.26 28.20
C LEU A 67 -11.92 10.34 27.85
N SER A 68 -11.44 11.55 27.59
CA SER A 68 -12.25 12.67 27.09
C SER A 68 -12.69 12.49 25.62
N GLY A 69 -11.97 11.68 24.85
CA GLY A 69 -12.27 11.44 23.45
C GLY A 69 -13.36 10.37 23.25
N SER A 70 -13.95 10.36 22.05
CA SER A 70 -15.02 9.42 21.66
C SER A 70 -14.52 8.25 20.80
N ALA A 71 -13.21 8.04 20.70
CA ALA A 71 -12.65 6.97 19.87
C ALA A 71 -13.07 5.59 20.39
N ARG A 72 -13.58 4.75 19.51
CA ARG A 72 -13.92 3.37 19.84
C ARG A 72 -12.64 2.54 20.00
N LEU A 73 -12.48 1.95 21.16
CA LEU A 73 -11.39 1.02 21.48
C LEU A 73 -11.91 -0.42 21.53
N ASN A 74 -11.04 -1.35 21.17
CA ASN A 74 -11.34 -2.77 21.17
C ASN A 74 -10.37 -3.53 22.07
N PRO A 75 -10.76 -4.68 22.63
CA PRO A 75 -9.82 -5.58 23.27
C PRO A 75 -8.65 -5.92 22.35
N GLY A 76 -7.43 -5.87 22.88
CA GLY A 76 -6.20 -6.06 22.12
C GLY A 76 -5.57 -4.78 21.60
N ASP A 77 -6.27 -3.63 21.63
CA ASP A 77 -5.66 -2.34 21.25
C ASP A 77 -4.51 -1.99 22.22
N GLY A 78 -3.41 -1.49 21.67
CA GLY A 78 -2.30 -0.93 22.46
C GLY A 78 -2.52 0.56 22.69
N ILE A 79 -2.42 0.98 23.94
CA ILE A 79 -2.51 2.38 24.34
C ILE A 79 -1.22 2.81 25.02
N CYS A 80 -0.78 4.04 24.76
CA CYS A 80 0.28 4.67 25.54
C CYS A 80 -0.17 6.02 26.07
N PHE A 81 0.38 6.38 27.23
CA PHE A 81 0.15 7.64 27.92
C PHE A 81 1.46 8.42 27.96
N VAL A 82 1.38 9.68 27.58
CA VAL A 82 2.52 10.58 27.52
C VAL A 82 2.53 11.49 28.74
N SER A 83 3.68 11.60 29.40
CA SER A 83 3.93 12.52 30.52
C SER A 83 5.33 13.12 30.44
N SER A 84 5.62 14.11 31.30
CA SER A 84 6.99 14.65 31.45
C SER A 84 8.01 13.62 31.94
N GLU A 85 7.56 12.54 32.58
CA GLU A 85 8.40 11.47 33.12
C GLU A 85 8.66 10.37 32.08
N GLY A 86 8.00 10.43 30.90
CA GLY A 86 8.12 9.45 29.82
C GLY A 86 6.79 8.87 29.37
N ILE A 87 6.85 7.68 28.77
CA ILE A 87 5.71 7.01 28.18
C ILE A 87 5.40 5.71 28.94
N VAL A 88 4.13 5.57 29.35
CA VAL A 88 3.57 4.35 29.92
C VAL A 88 2.72 3.66 28.87
N GLY A 89 2.93 2.37 28.63
CA GLY A 89 2.17 1.57 27.67
C GLY A 89 1.39 0.45 28.33
N THR A 90 0.19 0.18 27.80
CA THR A 90 -0.67 -0.94 28.21
C THR A 90 -1.52 -1.43 27.04
N ASN A 91 -2.14 -2.60 27.19
CA ASN A 91 -3.14 -3.10 26.23
C ASN A 91 -4.53 -3.04 26.84
N VAL A 92 -5.54 -2.86 26.01
CA VAL A 92 -6.94 -2.90 26.38
C VAL A 92 -7.39 -4.35 26.55
N ASN A 93 -7.92 -4.69 27.72
CA ASN A 93 -8.56 -5.99 27.96
C ASN A 93 -10.06 -5.93 27.66
N ARG A 94 -10.73 -4.85 28.10
CA ARG A 94 -12.18 -4.71 28.01
C ARG A 94 -12.56 -3.23 27.92
N VAL A 95 -13.67 -2.96 27.25
CA VAL A 95 -14.32 -1.65 27.27
C VAL A 95 -15.80 -1.86 27.57
N GLU A 96 -16.29 -1.27 28.67
CA GLU A 96 -17.68 -1.37 29.08
C GLU A 96 -18.16 -0.07 29.73
N GLY A 97 -19.32 0.44 29.29
CA GLY A 97 -19.90 1.68 29.83
C GLY A 97 -18.98 2.90 29.74
N GLY A 98 -18.05 2.92 28.76
CA GLY A 98 -17.04 3.98 28.60
C GLY A 98 -15.85 3.85 29.55
N ILE A 99 -15.77 2.79 30.37
CA ILE A 99 -14.60 2.44 31.17
C ILE A 99 -13.71 1.53 30.34
N ILE A 100 -12.44 1.86 30.28
CA ILE A 100 -11.40 1.09 29.60
C ILE A 100 -10.62 0.34 30.68
N GLU A 101 -10.69 -0.98 30.65
CA GLU A 101 -9.94 -1.86 31.54
C GLU A 101 -8.64 -2.28 30.84
N PRO A 102 -7.48 -1.81 31.28
CA PRO A 102 -6.18 -2.19 30.71
C PRO A 102 -5.61 -3.44 31.37
N ASN A 103 -4.56 -4.03 30.78
CA ASN A 103 -3.78 -5.08 31.41
C ASN A 103 -3.13 -4.62 32.75
N ARG A 104 -2.72 -3.34 32.79
CA ARG A 104 -2.07 -2.73 33.96
C ARG A 104 -2.53 -1.29 34.10
N MET A 105 -2.82 -0.89 35.33
CA MET A 105 -3.17 0.49 35.71
C MET A 105 -1.96 1.31 36.16
N ASP A 106 -0.80 0.64 36.37
CA ASP A 106 0.39 1.29 36.92
C ASP A 106 0.86 2.43 36.04
N GLY A 107 1.07 3.59 36.66
CA GLY A 107 1.56 4.79 35.96
C GLY A 107 0.49 5.59 35.18
N ILE A 108 -0.76 5.14 35.15
CA ILE A 108 -1.87 5.87 34.51
C ILE A 108 -2.43 6.88 35.50
N LYS A 109 -2.36 8.16 35.18
CA LYS A 109 -2.79 9.28 36.04
C LYS A 109 -3.80 10.16 35.32
N LEU A 110 -4.65 10.84 36.12
CA LEU A 110 -5.59 11.84 35.63
C LEU A 110 -4.86 12.93 34.86
N GLY A 111 -5.42 13.37 33.74
CA GLY A 111 -4.90 14.43 32.88
C GLY A 111 -3.84 13.98 31.87
N MET A 112 -3.35 12.73 31.93
CA MET A 112 -2.39 12.23 30.95
C MET A 112 -3.02 12.13 29.54
N GLU A 113 -2.29 12.53 28.53
CA GLU A 113 -2.68 12.31 27.13
C GLU A 113 -2.53 10.85 26.73
N ALA A 114 -3.57 10.30 26.14
CA ALA A 114 -3.64 8.90 25.69
C ALA A 114 -3.59 8.80 24.17
N TYR A 115 -2.84 7.84 23.68
CA TYR A 115 -2.67 7.57 22.26
C TYR A 115 -2.83 6.07 21.99
N ARG A 116 -3.42 5.71 20.84
CA ARG A 116 -3.49 4.33 20.37
C ARG A 116 -2.31 4.05 19.44
N ASN A 117 -1.31 3.34 19.92
CA ASN A 117 -0.14 2.97 19.14
C ASN A 117 -0.28 1.62 18.40
N TYR A 118 -1.33 0.86 18.69
CA TYR A 118 -1.68 -0.38 18.00
C TYR A 118 -3.19 -0.55 17.95
N ASP A 119 -3.77 -0.49 16.74
CA ASP A 119 -5.17 -0.80 16.48
C ASP A 119 -5.28 -2.26 16.05
N HIS A 120 -5.72 -3.12 16.98
CA HIS A 120 -5.78 -4.56 16.76
C HIS A 120 -6.72 -4.93 15.60
N GLN A 121 -7.91 -4.33 15.56
CA GLN A 121 -8.89 -4.62 14.52
C GLN A 121 -8.44 -4.15 13.14
N PHE A 122 -7.85 -2.96 13.06
CA PHE A 122 -7.30 -2.43 11.82
C PHE A 122 -6.15 -3.31 11.31
N THR A 123 -5.20 -3.66 12.17
CA THR A 123 -4.06 -4.52 11.81
C THR A 123 -4.55 -5.87 11.29
N GLN A 124 -5.50 -6.52 11.96
CA GLN A 124 -6.10 -7.77 11.47
C GLN A 124 -6.81 -7.59 10.12
N SER A 125 -7.50 -6.47 9.91
CA SER A 125 -8.15 -6.22 8.62
C SER A 125 -7.14 -6.06 7.49
N VAL A 126 -6.01 -5.40 7.74
CA VAL A 126 -4.90 -5.26 6.77
C VAL A 126 -4.25 -6.62 6.49
N GLU A 127 -3.93 -7.40 7.52
CA GLU A 127 -3.26 -8.70 7.40
C GLU A 127 -4.11 -9.74 6.66
N ARG A 128 -5.44 -9.70 6.86
CA ARG A 128 -6.39 -10.61 6.20
C ARG A 128 -6.78 -10.16 4.80
N SER A 129 -6.61 -8.88 4.49
CA SER A 129 -7.01 -8.30 3.21
C SER A 129 -6.18 -8.87 2.06
N ARG A 130 -6.88 -9.29 1.01
CA ARG A 130 -6.26 -9.66 -0.26
C ARG A 130 -6.36 -8.48 -1.21
N ILE A 131 -5.25 -7.81 -1.43
CA ILE A 131 -5.17 -6.71 -2.40
C ILE A 131 -5.21 -7.33 -3.79
N ARG A 132 -6.25 -7.00 -4.53
CA ARG A 132 -6.40 -7.39 -5.94
C ARG A 132 -6.42 -6.13 -6.81
N ARG A 133 -5.63 -6.16 -7.87
CA ARG A 133 -5.76 -5.16 -8.95
C ARG A 133 -6.49 -5.81 -10.12
N ALA A 134 -7.59 -5.19 -10.56
CA ALA A 134 -8.39 -5.69 -11.65
C ALA A 134 -8.72 -4.58 -12.66
N ILE A 135 -8.92 -4.98 -13.91
CA ILE A 135 -9.39 -4.12 -15.01
C ILE A 135 -10.88 -4.38 -15.16
N ASP A 136 -11.69 -3.33 -15.10
CA ASP A 136 -13.12 -3.46 -15.31
C ASP A 136 -13.40 -3.86 -16.76
N ALA A 137 -14.34 -4.80 -16.95
CA ALA A 137 -14.78 -5.26 -18.26
C ALA A 137 -16.30 -5.43 -18.29
N VAL A 138 -16.88 -5.33 -19.47
CA VAL A 138 -18.30 -5.67 -19.74
C VAL A 138 -18.35 -6.80 -20.76
N CYS A 139 -19.39 -7.61 -20.65
CA CYS A 139 -19.63 -8.70 -21.58
C CYS A 139 -20.95 -8.49 -22.32
N ARG A 140 -20.94 -8.70 -23.64
CA ARG A 140 -22.15 -8.88 -24.43
C ARG A 140 -22.15 -10.30 -24.98
N VAL A 141 -23.17 -11.09 -24.66
CA VAL A 141 -23.34 -12.45 -25.17
C VAL A 141 -24.61 -12.55 -25.97
N LYS A 142 -24.50 -13.09 -27.18
CA LYS A 142 -25.62 -13.35 -28.13
C LYS A 142 -25.73 -14.83 -28.38
N LEU A 143 -26.90 -15.36 -28.09
CA LEU A 143 -27.28 -16.75 -28.36
C LEU A 143 -28.14 -16.79 -29.64
N SER A 144 -27.89 -17.77 -30.50
CA SER A 144 -28.68 -18.02 -31.72
C SER A 144 -28.86 -19.52 -31.92
N ALA A 145 -29.71 -19.93 -32.85
CA ALA A 145 -29.93 -21.35 -33.14
C ALA A 145 -28.67 -22.13 -33.52
N SER A 146 -27.65 -21.44 -34.05
CA SER A 146 -26.44 -22.07 -34.62
C SER A 146 -25.14 -21.65 -34.00
N ALA A 147 -25.14 -20.64 -33.10
CA ALA A 147 -23.91 -20.12 -32.51
C ALA A 147 -24.14 -19.36 -31.19
N ILE A 148 -23.07 -19.29 -30.42
CA ILE A 148 -22.90 -18.36 -29.29
C ILE A 148 -21.76 -17.40 -29.64
N GLU A 149 -22.04 -16.10 -29.56
CA GLU A 149 -21.05 -15.05 -29.69
C GLU A 149 -20.91 -14.30 -28.38
N ALA A 150 -19.69 -14.16 -27.88
CA ALA A 150 -19.39 -13.43 -26.65
C ALA A 150 -18.29 -12.42 -26.86
N THR A 151 -18.59 -11.16 -26.62
CA THR A 151 -17.64 -10.05 -26.71
C THR A 151 -17.38 -9.51 -25.32
N TYR A 152 -16.10 -9.48 -24.91
CA TYR A 152 -15.64 -8.79 -23.71
C TYR A 152 -14.91 -7.53 -24.09
N THR A 153 -15.29 -6.41 -23.49
CA THR A 153 -14.65 -5.10 -23.70
C THR A 153 -14.19 -4.57 -22.37
N ASP A 154 -12.94 -4.18 -22.25
CA ASP A 154 -12.41 -3.62 -21.02
C ASP A 154 -12.63 -2.10 -20.91
N SER A 155 -12.29 -1.52 -19.74
CA SER A 155 -12.48 -0.09 -19.45
C SER A 155 -11.63 0.86 -20.28
N GLU A 156 -10.63 0.35 -21.03
CA GLU A 156 -9.78 1.14 -21.93
C GLU A 156 -10.23 1.01 -23.38
N GLY A 157 -11.27 0.20 -23.66
CA GLY A 157 -11.86 0.03 -24.97
C GLY A 157 -11.32 -1.18 -25.77
N GLU A 158 -10.41 -1.96 -25.19
CA GLU A 158 -9.91 -3.17 -25.84
C GLU A 158 -10.96 -4.28 -25.77
N SER A 159 -11.14 -5.00 -26.87
CA SER A 159 -12.20 -6.01 -26.96
C SER A 159 -11.76 -7.27 -27.68
N VAL A 160 -12.36 -8.40 -27.29
CA VAL A 160 -12.20 -9.71 -27.92
C VAL A 160 -13.55 -10.36 -28.06
N THR A 161 -13.80 -10.95 -29.22
CA THR A 161 -15.03 -11.72 -29.51
C THR A 161 -14.68 -13.18 -29.76
N ILE A 162 -15.40 -14.07 -29.06
CA ILE A 162 -15.40 -15.52 -29.29
C ILE A 162 -16.71 -15.91 -29.94
N THR A 163 -16.61 -16.62 -31.04
CA THR A 163 -17.77 -17.26 -31.70
C THR A 163 -17.64 -18.77 -31.61
N ARG A 164 -18.62 -19.42 -31.03
CA ARG A 164 -18.72 -20.88 -30.94
C ARG A 164 -19.88 -21.38 -31.76
N ASN A 165 -19.60 -22.00 -32.91
CA ASN A 165 -20.62 -22.63 -33.74
C ASN A 165 -21.09 -23.90 -33.06
N VAL A 166 -22.35 -23.90 -32.64
CA VAL A 166 -23.03 -25.01 -31.94
C VAL A 166 -24.52 -24.88 -32.15
N ALA A 167 -25.18 -25.97 -32.47
CA ALA A 167 -26.65 -26.01 -32.55
C ALA A 167 -27.22 -25.90 -31.13
N LEU A 168 -28.12 -24.96 -30.93
CA LEU A 168 -28.81 -24.74 -29.67
C LEU A 168 -30.29 -25.07 -29.80
N ASP A 169 -30.83 -25.74 -28.79
CA ASP A 169 -32.28 -25.98 -28.68
C ASP A 169 -32.97 -24.72 -28.12
N GLN A 170 -34.29 -24.66 -28.27
CA GLN A 170 -35.09 -23.61 -27.63
C GLN A 170 -35.09 -23.76 -26.11
N SER A 171 -34.90 -22.64 -25.42
CA SER A 171 -34.95 -22.58 -23.96
C SER A 171 -36.39 -22.72 -23.47
N LYS A 172 -36.60 -23.51 -22.41
CA LYS A 172 -37.92 -23.64 -21.75
C LYS A 172 -38.36 -22.34 -21.04
N SER A 173 -37.42 -21.41 -20.75
CA SER A 173 -37.67 -20.13 -20.12
C SER A 173 -36.54 -19.16 -20.45
N ALA A 174 -36.84 -18.14 -21.22
CA ALA A 174 -35.89 -17.09 -21.60
C ALA A 174 -35.36 -16.35 -20.37
N ASP A 175 -36.19 -16.08 -19.36
CA ASP A 175 -35.75 -15.35 -18.15
C ASP A 175 -34.74 -16.17 -17.34
N LYS A 176 -34.99 -17.49 -17.18
CA LYS A 176 -34.01 -18.37 -16.50
C LYS A 176 -32.70 -18.47 -17.27
N MET A 177 -32.80 -18.59 -18.61
CA MET A 177 -31.60 -18.65 -19.46
C MET A 177 -30.80 -17.36 -19.38
N ARG A 178 -31.47 -16.21 -19.40
CA ARG A 178 -30.83 -14.88 -19.22
C ARG A 178 -30.10 -14.81 -17.89
N ALA A 179 -30.74 -15.21 -16.79
CA ALA A 179 -30.14 -15.21 -15.47
C ALA A 179 -28.89 -16.13 -15.38
N VAL A 180 -29.00 -17.35 -15.96
CA VAL A 180 -27.84 -18.28 -16.02
C VAL A 180 -26.70 -17.70 -16.84
N ALA A 181 -27.01 -17.12 -18.01
CA ALA A 181 -25.99 -16.50 -18.85
C ALA A 181 -25.31 -15.32 -18.12
N GLN A 182 -26.09 -14.43 -17.52
CA GLN A 182 -25.56 -13.32 -16.72
C GLN A 182 -24.65 -13.81 -15.58
N GLU A 183 -25.12 -14.79 -14.80
CA GLU A 183 -24.31 -15.35 -13.71
C GLU A 183 -23.01 -15.98 -14.21
N GLN A 184 -23.06 -16.80 -15.27
CA GLN A 184 -21.87 -17.48 -15.75
C GLN A 184 -20.88 -16.56 -16.44
N MET A 185 -21.36 -15.58 -17.21
CA MET A 185 -20.49 -14.65 -17.96
C MET A 185 -19.92 -13.54 -17.06
N ALA A 186 -20.54 -13.24 -15.90
CA ALA A 186 -20.05 -12.26 -14.93
C ALA A 186 -18.85 -12.76 -14.09
N LYS A 187 -18.64 -14.08 -14.01
CA LYS A 187 -17.56 -14.64 -13.20
C LYS A 187 -16.20 -14.26 -13.78
N SER A 188 -15.33 -13.66 -12.98
CA SER A 188 -13.98 -13.25 -13.39
C SER A 188 -12.90 -14.31 -13.11
N GLY A 189 -13.13 -15.22 -12.15
CA GLY A 189 -12.13 -16.21 -11.71
C GLY A 189 -10.82 -15.57 -11.30
N ASP A 190 -9.71 -16.19 -11.70
CA ASP A 190 -8.34 -15.67 -11.44
C ASP A 190 -7.83 -14.74 -12.54
N SER A 191 -8.71 -14.29 -13.47
CA SER A 191 -8.31 -13.36 -14.53
C SER A 191 -7.98 -11.98 -13.95
N ILE A 192 -7.22 -11.18 -14.73
CA ILE A 192 -6.91 -9.78 -14.37
C ILE A 192 -8.11 -8.85 -14.53
N PHE A 193 -9.26 -9.36 -14.96
CA PHE A 193 -10.47 -8.58 -15.19
C PHE A 193 -11.47 -8.73 -14.05
N ARG A 194 -12.32 -7.70 -13.91
CA ARG A 194 -13.56 -7.72 -13.14
C ARG A 194 -14.71 -7.42 -14.07
N VAL A 195 -15.59 -8.40 -14.31
CA VAL A 195 -16.76 -8.20 -15.14
C VAL A 195 -17.82 -7.46 -14.34
N THR A 196 -18.13 -6.22 -14.75
CA THR A 196 -19.05 -5.31 -14.06
C THR A 196 -20.46 -5.29 -14.65
N GLY A 197 -20.63 -5.82 -15.86
CA GLY A 197 -21.93 -5.90 -16.52
C GLY A 197 -21.96 -7.00 -17.58
N VAL A 198 -23.13 -7.62 -17.74
CA VAL A 198 -23.39 -8.64 -18.77
C VAL A 198 -24.70 -8.34 -19.45
N GLU A 199 -24.66 -8.11 -20.77
CA GLU A 199 -25.82 -7.99 -21.63
C GLU A 199 -26.04 -9.33 -22.34
N VAL A 200 -27.29 -9.81 -22.34
CA VAL A 200 -27.67 -11.10 -22.93
C VAL A 200 -28.76 -10.89 -23.99
N GLU A 201 -28.42 -11.27 -25.22
CA GLU A 201 -29.36 -11.32 -26.35
C GLU A 201 -29.66 -12.77 -26.75
N GLY A 202 -30.83 -13.05 -27.27
CA GLY A 202 -31.21 -14.38 -27.75
C GLY A 202 -31.44 -15.42 -26.64
N ALA A 203 -31.92 -15.01 -25.47
CA ALA A 203 -32.15 -15.91 -24.33
C ALA A 203 -33.24 -16.98 -24.57
N GLU A 204 -33.95 -16.93 -25.69
CA GLU A 204 -34.83 -17.98 -26.19
C GLU A 204 -34.05 -19.24 -26.62
N TRP A 205 -32.75 -19.18 -26.79
CA TRP A 205 -31.87 -20.31 -27.11
C TRP A 205 -31.18 -20.83 -25.85
N PHE A 206 -31.12 -22.15 -25.70
CA PHE A 206 -30.53 -22.78 -24.49
C PHE A 206 -29.07 -23.06 -24.64
N ALA A 207 -28.27 -22.53 -23.74
CA ALA A 207 -26.85 -22.84 -23.58
C ALA A 207 -26.57 -23.41 -22.20
N THR A 208 -25.73 -24.44 -22.11
CA THR A 208 -25.33 -25.00 -20.81
C THR A 208 -24.38 -24.07 -20.06
N ALA A 209 -24.50 -24.08 -18.74
CA ALA A 209 -23.58 -23.32 -17.88
C ALA A 209 -22.09 -23.67 -18.12
N LYS A 210 -21.81 -24.95 -18.44
CA LYS A 210 -20.49 -25.44 -18.77
C LYS A 210 -19.93 -24.76 -20.03
N LEU A 211 -20.72 -24.75 -21.13
CA LEU A 211 -20.34 -24.15 -22.39
C LEU A 211 -20.10 -22.63 -22.25
N LEU A 212 -20.98 -21.93 -21.54
CA LEU A 212 -20.79 -20.50 -21.24
C LEU A 212 -19.54 -20.24 -20.44
N ALA A 213 -19.24 -21.08 -19.44
CA ALA A 213 -18.02 -20.97 -18.65
C ALA A 213 -16.72 -21.23 -19.45
N GLU A 214 -16.78 -22.13 -20.45
CA GLU A 214 -15.66 -22.38 -21.37
C GLU A 214 -15.40 -21.15 -22.25
N ILE A 215 -16.44 -20.61 -22.90
CA ILE A 215 -16.37 -19.41 -23.75
C ILE A 215 -15.84 -18.21 -22.94
N ARG A 216 -16.36 -18.00 -21.73
CA ARG A 216 -15.88 -16.95 -20.85
C ARG A 216 -14.39 -17.05 -20.57
N ARG A 217 -13.91 -18.24 -20.15
CA ARG A 217 -12.49 -18.44 -19.82
C ARG A 217 -11.60 -18.18 -21.03
N GLU A 218 -11.99 -18.67 -22.19
CA GLU A 218 -11.28 -18.44 -23.45
C GLU A 218 -11.25 -16.95 -23.78
N ALA A 219 -12.38 -16.25 -23.73
CA ALA A 219 -12.47 -14.83 -24.03
C ALA A 219 -11.63 -13.97 -23.09
N LEU A 220 -11.71 -14.21 -21.76
CA LEU A 220 -10.91 -13.47 -20.81
C LEU A 220 -9.41 -13.75 -20.93
N SER A 221 -9.04 -14.99 -21.30
CA SER A 221 -7.63 -15.34 -21.55
C SER A 221 -7.10 -14.63 -22.80
N LEU A 222 -7.88 -14.60 -23.88
CA LEU A 222 -7.50 -13.90 -25.12
C LEU A 222 -7.42 -12.38 -24.91
N LEU A 223 -8.36 -11.80 -24.16
CA LEU A 223 -8.31 -10.38 -23.84
C LEU A 223 -7.06 -10.03 -23.01
N ALA A 224 -6.66 -10.92 -22.08
CA ALA A 224 -5.44 -10.74 -21.29
C ALA A 224 -4.17 -10.82 -22.18
N SER A 225 -4.12 -11.76 -23.12
CA SER A 225 -3.02 -11.87 -24.08
C SER A 225 -2.93 -10.65 -24.98
N HIS A 226 -4.07 -10.21 -25.52
CA HIS A 226 -4.13 -9.00 -26.33
C HIS A 226 -3.65 -7.77 -25.56
N ARG A 227 -4.04 -7.62 -24.30
CA ARG A 227 -3.52 -6.54 -23.42
C ARG A 227 -2.01 -6.61 -23.20
N ALA A 228 -1.44 -7.80 -23.08
CA ALA A 228 0.01 -7.95 -22.96
C ALA A 228 0.76 -7.51 -24.20
N GLU A 229 0.22 -7.77 -25.37
CA GLU A 229 0.82 -7.39 -26.67
C GLU A 229 0.80 -5.87 -26.91
N ILE A 230 -0.29 -5.19 -26.53
CA ILE A 230 -0.42 -3.73 -26.72
C ILE A 230 0.23 -2.91 -25.60
N THR A 231 0.62 -3.55 -24.50
CA THR A 231 1.36 -2.85 -23.43
C THR A 231 2.76 -2.54 -23.97
N PRO A 232 3.13 -1.26 -24.14
CA PRO A 232 4.44 -0.94 -24.68
C PRO A 232 5.51 -1.52 -23.74
N GLU A 233 6.44 -2.29 -24.29
CA GLU A 233 7.68 -2.56 -23.60
C GLU A 233 8.27 -1.21 -23.19
N HIS A 234 8.57 -1.05 -21.91
CA HIS A 234 9.30 0.13 -21.47
C HIS A 234 10.59 0.15 -22.27
N ASP A 235 10.75 1.21 -23.04
CA ASP A 235 11.98 1.47 -23.77
C ASP A 235 13.09 1.56 -22.72
N ILE A 236 13.71 0.41 -22.43
CA ILE A 236 14.91 0.37 -21.61
C ILE A 236 15.94 1.10 -22.47
N ARG A 237 16.06 2.41 -22.23
CA ARG A 237 17.10 3.19 -22.87
C ARG A 237 18.40 2.44 -22.66
N SER A 238 18.92 1.88 -23.73
CA SER A 238 20.20 1.22 -23.70
C SER A 238 21.20 2.25 -23.17
N ASP A 239 21.93 1.90 -22.12
CA ASP A 239 23.05 2.71 -21.66
C ASP A 239 23.99 2.92 -22.85
N SER A 240 24.07 4.15 -23.36
CA SER A 240 24.96 4.49 -24.47
C SER A 240 26.43 4.27 -24.12
N GLY A 241 26.71 4.10 -22.82
CA GLY A 241 28.08 3.95 -22.31
C GLY A 241 28.93 5.23 -22.36
N GLU A 242 28.32 6.33 -22.80
CA GLU A 242 29.04 7.63 -22.98
C GLU A 242 29.01 8.52 -21.74
N ALA A 243 28.13 8.22 -20.76
CA ALA A 243 28.05 9.00 -19.53
C ALA A 243 29.33 8.78 -18.69
N ILE A 244 30.03 9.85 -18.37
CA ILE A 244 31.18 9.83 -17.46
C ILE A 244 30.68 10.17 -16.06
N TYR A 245 31.07 9.35 -15.07
CA TYR A 245 30.76 9.65 -13.69
C TYR A 245 31.54 10.88 -13.22
N PRO A 246 30.91 11.82 -12.47
CA PRO A 246 31.56 13.09 -12.12
C PRO A 246 32.85 12.95 -11.30
N GLU A 247 32.94 11.91 -10.48
CA GLU A 247 34.07 11.65 -9.60
C GLU A 247 34.91 10.50 -10.11
N ARG A 248 36.23 10.71 -10.20
CA ARG A 248 37.18 9.65 -10.58
C ARG A 248 37.59 8.74 -9.41
N ARG A 249 37.33 9.18 -8.17
CA ARG A 249 37.67 8.44 -6.95
C ARG A 249 36.44 8.30 -6.07
N LEU A 250 36.05 7.08 -5.76
CA LEU A 250 34.93 6.79 -4.90
C LEU A 250 35.39 6.42 -3.49
N SER A 251 34.78 7.02 -2.50
CA SER A 251 34.95 6.74 -1.08
C SER A 251 33.99 5.64 -0.62
N PRO A 252 34.12 5.12 0.61
CA PRO A 252 33.19 4.12 1.16
C PRO A 252 31.73 4.57 1.18
N GLN A 253 31.45 5.87 1.22
CA GLN A 253 30.10 6.43 1.22
C GLN A 253 29.33 6.20 -0.10
N HIS A 254 30.03 5.88 -1.20
CA HIS A 254 29.42 5.48 -2.47
C HIS A 254 28.90 4.04 -2.44
N ASN A 255 29.15 3.32 -1.36
CA ASN A 255 28.62 1.98 -1.07
C ASN A 255 28.83 0.95 -2.19
N VAL A 256 30.02 0.93 -2.78
CA VAL A 256 30.39 -0.05 -3.81
C VAL A 256 30.82 -1.36 -3.13
N VAL A 257 29.90 -2.31 -3.02
CA VAL A 257 30.10 -3.56 -2.26
C VAL A 257 30.04 -4.83 -3.12
N ASN A 258 29.85 -4.70 -4.44
CA ASN A 258 29.79 -5.85 -5.33
C ASN A 258 30.47 -5.63 -6.68
N SER A 259 30.77 -6.72 -7.37
CA SER A 259 31.50 -6.70 -8.64
C SER A 259 30.73 -5.99 -9.78
N LEU A 260 29.42 -6.03 -9.78
CA LEU A 260 28.61 -5.38 -10.82
C LEU A 260 28.63 -3.85 -10.67
N ALA A 261 28.47 -3.35 -9.44
CA ALA A 261 28.62 -1.93 -9.14
C ALA A 261 30.03 -1.44 -9.48
N ARG A 262 31.08 -2.21 -9.12
CA ARG A 262 32.46 -1.88 -9.50
C ARG A 262 32.63 -1.77 -11.01
N LYS A 263 32.12 -2.78 -11.77
CA LYS A 263 32.18 -2.76 -13.24
C LYS A 263 31.46 -1.56 -13.83
N PHE A 264 30.28 -1.22 -13.28
CA PHE A 264 29.52 -0.04 -13.70
C PHE A 264 30.35 1.24 -13.56
N TYR A 265 30.84 1.53 -12.38
CA TYR A 265 31.61 2.74 -12.13
C TYR A 265 32.92 2.80 -12.95
N THR A 266 33.62 1.68 -13.09
CA THR A 266 34.82 1.60 -13.93
C THR A 266 34.51 1.88 -15.40
N LYS A 267 33.41 1.32 -15.93
CA LYS A 267 32.92 1.60 -17.29
C LYS A 267 32.66 3.10 -17.50
N HIS A 268 32.19 3.78 -16.46
CA HIS A 268 31.87 5.21 -16.50
C HIS A 268 33.04 6.12 -16.05
N GLY A 269 34.29 5.66 -16.11
CA GLY A 269 35.49 6.46 -15.95
C GLY A 269 35.99 6.63 -14.52
N VAL A 270 35.48 5.84 -13.55
CA VAL A 270 36.02 5.84 -12.19
C VAL A 270 37.29 5.02 -12.15
N GLU A 271 38.37 5.62 -11.65
CA GLU A 271 39.74 5.03 -11.61
C GLU A 271 40.05 4.36 -10.27
N HIS A 272 39.52 4.91 -9.17
CA HIS A 272 39.79 4.39 -7.83
C HIS A 272 38.49 4.18 -7.06
N ILE A 273 38.28 2.98 -6.54
CA ILE A 273 37.08 2.60 -5.78
C ILE A 273 37.54 2.04 -4.43
N VAL A 274 37.25 2.77 -3.36
CA VAL A 274 37.28 2.20 -2.01
C VAL A 274 35.96 1.51 -1.75
N GLU A 275 36.02 0.25 -1.34
CA GLU A 275 34.81 -0.54 -1.08
C GLU A 275 33.95 0.04 0.04
N GLY A 276 32.64 -0.15 -0.08
CA GLY A 276 31.67 0.29 0.92
C GLY A 276 31.89 -0.38 2.28
N LEU A 277 31.48 0.29 3.34
CA LEU A 277 31.71 -0.15 4.73
C LEU A 277 31.10 -1.52 5.04
N ASP A 278 30.09 -1.95 4.30
CA ASP A 278 29.45 -3.26 4.48
C ASP A 278 30.39 -4.44 4.18
N SER A 279 31.46 -4.21 3.40
CA SER A 279 32.49 -5.22 3.11
C SER A 279 33.64 -5.25 4.12
N TRP A 280 33.67 -4.29 5.06
CA TRP A 280 34.76 -4.16 6.01
C TRP A 280 34.55 -5.03 7.24
N ARG A 281 35.65 -5.57 7.79
CA ARG A 281 35.61 -6.35 9.04
C ARG A 281 35.29 -5.49 10.27
N SER A 282 35.64 -4.20 10.25
CA SER A 282 35.37 -3.24 11.32
C SER A 282 35.18 -1.85 10.73
N THR A 283 34.18 -1.17 11.20
CA THR A 283 33.88 0.24 10.87
C THR A 283 34.20 1.19 12.02
N HIS A 284 34.98 0.73 13.01
CA HIS A 284 35.35 1.52 14.17
C HIS A 284 36.12 2.78 13.74
N GLY A 285 35.63 3.95 14.18
CA GLY A 285 36.23 5.27 13.82
C GLY A 285 35.78 5.82 12.48
N GLU A 286 35.02 5.06 11.69
CA GLU A 286 34.56 5.50 10.38
C GLU A 286 33.20 6.24 10.46
N ARG A 287 33.02 7.20 9.54
CA ARG A 287 31.73 7.89 9.39
C ARG A 287 30.76 7.02 8.60
N VAL A 288 29.82 6.38 9.31
CA VAL A 288 28.83 5.46 8.73
C VAL A 288 27.60 6.18 8.17
N MET A 289 27.33 7.41 8.64
CA MET A 289 26.19 8.20 8.19
C MET A 289 26.48 9.69 8.27
N GLU A 290 25.94 10.44 7.32
CA GLU A 290 25.90 11.90 7.34
C GLU A 290 24.47 12.37 7.19
N SER A 291 24.06 13.35 8.00
CA SER A 291 22.70 13.91 7.97
C SER A 291 22.75 15.42 7.84
N SER A 292 21.88 15.97 6.99
CA SER A 292 21.63 17.41 6.92
C SER A 292 20.83 17.94 8.13
N TYR A 293 20.32 17.04 8.97
CA TYR A 293 19.60 17.36 10.19
C TYR A 293 20.56 17.76 11.29
N CYS A 294 20.40 18.97 11.84
CA CYS A 294 21.27 19.49 12.87
C CYS A 294 20.58 19.42 14.24
N ILE A 295 20.98 18.48 15.09
CA ILE A 295 20.47 18.30 16.44
C ILE A 295 20.55 19.58 17.28
N ARG A 296 21.70 20.29 17.24
CA ARG A 296 21.88 21.56 17.98
C ARG A 296 20.86 22.63 17.55
N ARG A 297 20.53 22.70 16.27
CA ARG A 297 19.50 23.62 15.77
C ARG A 297 18.12 23.27 16.30
N GLU A 298 17.81 21.98 16.34
CA GLU A 298 16.52 21.47 16.77
C GLU A 298 16.25 21.76 18.26
N ILE A 299 17.25 21.58 19.11
CA ILE A 299 17.15 21.90 20.55
C ILE A 299 17.37 23.38 20.87
N GLY A 300 17.45 24.26 19.86
CA GLY A 300 17.65 25.69 20.05
C GLY A 300 19.10 26.13 20.31
N GLU A 301 20.07 25.21 20.33
CA GLU A 301 21.47 25.44 20.66
C GLU A 301 22.40 25.59 19.43
N CYS A 302 21.89 26.31 18.41
CA CYS A 302 22.60 26.51 17.16
C CYS A 302 23.88 27.40 17.35
N LEU A 303 25.03 26.91 16.95
CA LEU A 303 26.28 27.62 17.06
C LEU A 303 26.28 28.99 16.33
N LYS A 304 25.57 29.12 15.22
CA LYS A 304 25.43 30.37 14.46
C LYS A 304 24.52 31.41 15.14
N LYS A 305 23.65 30.97 16.08
CA LYS A 305 22.72 31.85 16.81
C LYS A 305 23.12 32.06 18.26
N GLY A 306 24.24 31.51 18.68
CA GLY A 306 24.71 31.47 20.06
C GLY A 306 24.18 30.21 20.78
N THR A 307 25.00 29.62 21.60
CA THR A 307 24.69 28.41 22.38
C THR A 307 25.05 28.61 23.85
N LYS A 308 24.23 28.03 24.72
CA LYS A 308 24.51 27.91 26.15
C LYS A 308 25.28 26.63 26.49
N LEU A 309 25.26 25.65 25.57
CA LEU A 309 26.03 24.43 25.70
C LEU A 309 27.51 24.69 25.47
N ARG A 310 28.34 24.37 26.44
CA ARG A 310 29.80 24.34 26.27
C ARG A 310 30.16 23.00 25.62
N ASP A 311 31.01 23.05 24.62
CA ASP A 311 31.64 21.82 24.10
C ASP A 311 32.53 21.25 25.22
N ARG A 312 32.19 20.02 25.66
CA ARG A 312 32.98 19.25 26.65
C ARG A 312 33.91 18.31 25.90
#